data_524050005d3770b74c70c06c3c6e2d59
#
_entry.id   524050005d3770b74c70c06c3c6e2d59
#
_cell.length_a   1.000
_cell.length_b   1.000
_cell.length_c   1.000
_cell.angle_alpha   90.00
_cell.angle_beta   90.00
_cell.angle_gamma   90.00
#
_symmetry.space_group_name_H-M   'P 1'
#
loop_
_entity.id
_entity.type
_entity.pdbx_description
1 polymer ?
#
loop_
_entity_poly.entity_id
_entity_poly.type
_entity_poly.pdbx_seq_one_letter_code
_entity_poly.pdbx_strand_id
1 'polypeptide(L)'
;MNGTLIRKGTADPCLIYRDGQLYLTMTGASRLALIKDSSLAHLSSDHHKLNDNIIYNSKLDPSVEALFGEGATINGTWSPEIHYISEEDFPGMSGWYLYFALRKRVIEGDRVSSRAIKTVVLKSLSGAIEGPYVNPTTCAKHHSQPLLNESGEVLGEWCVGASILRIPSGQHRGIYLTWVEETGRGEGVGKFYQKIMISKMASPWQLKGERGVVTTPTQKWEFRGSSKRHPRVVEGGTAVYGEKGEVYMIYSGSGYWSDYGLGQLTLRREGGDYANPLEQESWVKYAQNPIFSSVGSDQLRGAGHAFFLEDGKGKRFFCYHAYPLVDGKKAKMRNAYIEPYRIDYSEITPTSPEGVFRMGKRGDGKCAPTHSKIKFKY
;
A
#
# COMPACT_ATOMS: atom_id res chain seq x y z
N MET A 1 -14.73 19.06 3.23
CA MET A 1 -14.41 18.23 2.06
C MET A 1 -14.69 16.79 2.40
N ASN A 2 -15.33 16.07 1.54
CA ASN A 2 -15.96 14.84 1.93
C ASN A 2 -15.49 13.78 0.96
N GLY A 3 -14.58 12.91 1.41
CA GLY A 3 -14.28 11.68 0.68
C GLY A 3 -15.57 10.92 0.41
N THR A 4 -15.74 10.43 -0.80
CA THR A 4 -16.86 9.55 -1.09
C THR A 4 -16.59 8.21 -0.42
N LEU A 5 -17.50 7.75 0.43
CA LEU A 5 -17.42 6.42 1.04
C LEU A 5 -17.45 5.34 -0.05
N ILE A 6 -16.42 4.49 -0.07
CA ILE A 6 -16.36 3.30 -0.93
C ILE A 6 -16.99 2.11 -0.21
N ARG A 7 -16.55 1.84 1.04
CA ARG A 7 -17.02 0.69 1.81
C ARG A 7 -16.77 0.86 3.31
N LYS A 8 -17.74 0.40 4.12
CA LYS A 8 -17.62 0.31 5.57
C LYS A 8 -16.76 -0.90 5.97
N GLY A 9 -16.12 -0.82 7.14
CA GLY A 9 -15.35 -1.92 7.71
C GLY A 9 -14.14 -2.32 6.87
N THR A 10 -13.52 -1.39 6.17
CA THR A 10 -12.44 -1.63 5.20
C THR A 10 -11.17 -0.92 5.62
N ALA A 11 -10.08 -1.67 5.61
CA ALA A 11 -8.73 -1.18 5.86
C ALA A 11 -7.84 -1.47 4.64
N ASP A 12 -6.86 -0.60 4.41
CA ASP A 12 -5.82 -0.76 3.38
C ASP A 12 -6.45 -1.08 1.99
N PRO A 13 -7.30 -0.19 1.45
CA PRO A 13 -8.01 -0.45 0.21
C PRO A 13 -7.07 -0.36 -0.99
N CYS A 14 -7.06 -1.39 -1.84
CA CYS A 14 -6.51 -1.33 -3.19
C CYS A 14 -7.70 -1.31 -4.17
N LEU A 15 -7.90 -0.17 -4.83
CA LEU A 15 -8.98 0.05 -5.78
C LEU A 15 -8.42 0.29 -7.17
N ILE A 16 -8.80 -0.56 -8.11
CA ILE A 16 -8.38 -0.49 -9.51
C ILE A 16 -9.59 -0.19 -10.37
N TYR A 17 -9.41 0.71 -11.36
CA TYR A 17 -10.37 0.92 -12.44
C TYR A 17 -9.80 0.37 -13.74
N ARG A 18 -10.54 -0.53 -14.38
CA ARG A 18 -10.16 -1.10 -15.67
C ARG A 18 -11.38 -1.52 -16.47
N ASP A 19 -11.39 -1.17 -17.76
CA ASP A 19 -12.42 -1.58 -18.73
C ASP A 19 -13.85 -1.33 -18.21
N GLY A 20 -14.09 -0.15 -17.65
CA GLY A 20 -15.38 0.25 -17.10
C GLY A 20 -15.74 -0.39 -15.75
N GLN A 21 -14.86 -1.17 -15.15
CA GLN A 21 -15.09 -1.87 -13.90
C GLN A 21 -14.16 -1.37 -12.79
N LEU A 22 -14.65 -1.39 -11.58
CA LEU A 22 -13.92 -1.15 -10.33
C LEU A 22 -13.64 -2.49 -9.63
N TYR A 23 -12.42 -2.67 -9.19
CA TYR A 23 -11.97 -3.86 -8.47
C TYR A 23 -11.42 -3.43 -7.12
N LEU A 24 -12.03 -3.89 -6.03
CA LEU A 24 -11.64 -3.54 -4.67
C LEU A 24 -11.18 -4.78 -3.92
N THR A 25 -9.94 -4.77 -3.43
CA THR A 25 -9.45 -5.69 -2.39
C THR A 25 -9.00 -4.91 -1.17
N MET A 26 -8.92 -5.59 -0.01
CA MET A 26 -8.65 -4.95 1.28
C MET A 26 -8.10 -5.94 2.30
N THR A 27 -7.49 -5.42 3.34
CA THR A 27 -7.04 -6.20 4.51
C THR A 27 -8.16 -7.09 5.05
N GLY A 28 -7.84 -8.35 5.27
CA GLY A 28 -8.71 -9.37 5.88
C GLY A 28 -8.09 -10.03 7.11
N ALA A 29 -8.83 -10.93 7.74
CA ALA A 29 -8.33 -11.71 8.88
C ALA A 29 -7.55 -12.96 8.42
N SER A 30 -8.17 -13.84 7.67
CA SER A 30 -7.55 -15.07 7.13
C SER A 30 -7.89 -15.30 5.65
N ARG A 31 -8.62 -14.37 5.05
CA ARG A 31 -9.07 -14.44 3.66
C ARG A 31 -8.94 -13.08 3.02
N LEU A 32 -8.72 -13.07 1.70
CA LEU A 32 -8.85 -11.89 0.87
C LEU A 32 -10.01 -12.07 -0.09
N ALA A 33 -10.76 -11.00 -0.30
CA ALA A 33 -11.83 -10.92 -1.28
C ALA A 33 -11.49 -9.90 -2.35
N LEU A 34 -11.99 -10.10 -3.56
CA LEU A 34 -11.97 -9.12 -4.64
C LEU A 34 -13.42 -8.81 -5.02
N ILE A 35 -13.84 -7.57 -4.83
CA ILE A 35 -15.17 -7.11 -5.20
C ILE A 35 -15.06 -6.40 -6.55
N LYS A 36 -15.91 -6.79 -7.50
CA LYS A 36 -16.02 -6.16 -8.81
C LYS A 36 -17.36 -5.48 -8.96
N ASP A 37 -17.38 -4.24 -9.43
CA ASP A 37 -18.62 -3.52 -9.78
C ASP A 37 -18.31 -2.40 -10.78
N SER A 38 -19.31 -1.97 -11.53
CA SER A 38 -19.21 -0.81 -12.41
C SER A 38 -19.47 0.53 -11.70
N SER A 39 -19.89 0.50 -10.43
CA SER A 39 -20.34 1.68 -9.68
C SER A 39 -19.77 1.72 -8.26
N LEU A 40 -19.23 2.89 -7.88
CA LEU A 40 -18.83 3.15 -6.48
C LEU A 40 -20.01 3.04 -5.50
N ALA A 41 -21.23 3.39 -5.94
CA ALA A 41 -22.42 3.30 -5.09
C ALA A 41 -22.73 1.85 -4.72
N HIS A 42 -22.52 0.92 -5.64
CA HIS A 42 -22.71 -0.51 -5.39
C HIS A 42 -21.58 -1.09 -4.55
N LEU A 43 -20.31 -0.69 -4.76
CA LEU A 43 -19.21 -1.08 -3.88
C LEU A 43 -19.47 -0.68 -2.41
N SER A 44 -20.16 0.44 -2.18
CA SER A 44 -20.49 0.95 -0.83
C SER A 44 -21.68 0.25 -0.19
N SER A 45 -22.48 -0.47 -0.95
CA SER A 45 -23.68 -1.15 -0.50
C SER A 45 -23.38 -2.54 0.08
N ASP A 46 -24.31 -3.08 0.87
CA ASP A 46 -24.22 -4.44 1.42
C ASP A 46 -24.51 -5.54 0.37
N HIS A 47 -24.65 -5.17 -0.94
CA HIS A 47 -24.89 -6.10 -2.03
C HIS A 47 -23.75 -7.11 -2.23
N HIS A 48 -22.51 -6.71 -1.93
CA HIS A 48 -21.37 -7.60 -2.03
C HIS A 48 -21.00 -8.21 -0.68
N LYS A 49 -21.40 -9.46 -0.45
CA LYS A 49 -20.90 -10.25 0.67
C LYS A 49 -19.44 -10.63 0.39
N LEU A 50 -18.53 -10.31 1.32
CA LEU A 50 -17.10 -10.62 1.16
C LEU A 50 -16.84 -12.12 0.92
N ASN A 51 -17.67 -12.99 1.47
CA ASN A 51 -17.51 -14.43 1.33
C ASN A 51 -17.79 -14.97 -0.09
N ASP A 52 -18.47 -14.21 -0.94
CA ASP A 52 -18.85 -14.67 -2.27
C ASP A 52 -17.73 -14.47 -3.31
N ASN A 53 -16.69 -13.71 -2.97
CA ASN A 53 -15.61 -13.29 -3.87
C ASN A 53 -14.21 -13.54 -3.28
N ILE A 54 -14.01 -14.68 -2.64
CA ILE A 54 -12.74 -15.03 -2.00
C ILE A 54 -11.70 -15.39 -3.06
N ILE A 55 -10.61 -14.62 -3.11
CA ILE A 55 -9.45 -14.86 -3.98
C ILE A 55 -8.29 -15.54 -3.26
N TYR A 56 -8.28 -15.55 -1.92
CA TYR A 56 -7.30 -16.23 -1.09
C TYR A 56 -7.90 -16.67 0.25
N ASN A 57 -7.47 -17.85 0.73
CA ASN A 57 -7.85 -18.38 2.05
C ASN A 57 -6.65 -19.08 2.70
N SER A 58 -6.11 -18.50 3.76
CA SER A 58 -4.95 -19.04 4.46
C SER A 58 -5.14 -20.42 5.10
N LYS A 59 -6.39 -20.81 5.37
CA LYS A 59 -6.69 -22.14 5.92
C LYS A 59 -6.50 -23.26 4.90
N LEU A 60 -6.43 -22.92 3.62
CA LEU A 60 -6.23 -23.86 2.51
C LEU A 60 -4.79 -23.80 1.95
N ASP A 61 -3.94 -22.92 2.53
CA ASP A 61 -2.60 -22.66 2.02
C ASP A 61 -1.53 -23.42 2.81
N PRO A 62 -0.96 -24.48 2.24
CA PRO A 62 0.10 -25.27 2.91
C PRO A 62 1.39 -24.45 3.12
N SER A 63 1.62 -23.36 2.38
CA SER A 63 2.78 -22.48 2.59
C SER A 63 2.76 -21.81 3.96
N VAL A 64 1.62 -21.71 4.63
CA VAL A 64 1.52 -21.13 5.98
C VAL A 64 2.38 -21.88 6.98
N GLU A 65 2.31 -23.22 6.99
CA GLU A 65 3.15 -24.03 7.89
C GLU A 65 4.63 -23.99 7.48
N ALA A 66 4.92 -23.99 6.19
CA ALA A 66 6.28 -23.85 5.69
C ALA A 66 6.91 -22.51 6.10
N LEU A 67 6.13 -21.42 6.14
CA LEU A 67 6.61 -20.08 6.47
C LEU A 67 6.69 -19.79 7.97
N PHE A 68 5.82 -20.39 8.77
CA PHE A 68 5.62 -20.01 10.16
C PHE A 68 5.74 -21.17 11.17
N GLY A 69 6.00 -22.40 10.68
CA GLY A 69 6.10 -23.61 11.49
C GLY A 69 4.80 -24.39 11.56
N GLU A 70 4.92 -25.65 11.97
CA GLU A 70 3.80 -26.60 12.10
C GLU A 70 2.67 -26.04 12.99
N GLY A 71 1.44 -26.26 12.58
CA GLY A 71 0.23 -25.79 13.30
C GLY A 71 0.03 -24.27 13.26
N ALA A 72 0.83 -23.51 12.50
CA ALA A 72 0.67 -22.08 12.39
C ALA A 72 -0.67 -21.71 11.77
N THR A 73 -1.30 -20.68 12.33
CA THR A 73 -2.54 -20.09 11.79
C THR A 73 -2.37 -18.61 11.53
N ILE A 74 -3.14 -18.10 10.56
CA ILE A 74 -3.10 -16.70 10.16
C ILE A 74 -4.30 -15.96 10.74
N ASN A 75 -4.05 -14.75 11.28
CA ASN A 75 -5.10 -13.84 11.74
C ASN A 75 -5.00 -12.44 11.09
N GLY A 76 -4.19 -12.30 10.05
CA GLY A 76 -4.07 -11.09 9.23
C GLY A 76 -3.60 -11.43 7.81
N THR A 77 -4.40 -11.03 6.82
CA THR A 77 -4.02 -10.94 5.41
C THR A 77 -4.02 -9.46 5.07
N TRP A 78 -2.83 -8.82 5.17
CA TRP A 78 -2.72 -7.38 5.28
C TRP A 78 -2.21 -6.71 4.02
N SER A 79 -2.71 -5.48 3.79
CA SER A 79 -2.25 -4.57 2.74
C SER A 79 -2.15 -5.25 1.36
N PRO A 80 -3.24 -5.85 0.85
CA PRO A 80 -3.22 -6.48 -0.46
C PRO A 80 -3.14 -5.41 -1.55
N GLU A 81 -2.24 -5.62 -2.51
CA GLU A 81 -2.17 -4.83 -3.74
C GLU A 81 -2.16 -5.74 -4.96
N ILE A 82 -2.90 -5.36 -5.99
CA ILE A 82 -2.93 -6.07 -7.28
C ILE A 82 -2.24 -5.19 -8.31
N HIS A 83 -1.21 -5.74 -8.96
CA HIS A 83 -0.43 -5.06 -9.98
C HIS A 83 -0.37 -5.88 -11.27
N TYR A 84 -0.41 -5.17 -12.40
CA TYR A 84 -0.10 -5.77 -13.69
C TYR A 84 1.41 -5.70 -13.94
N ILE A 85 2.01 -6.83 -14.18
CA ILE A 85 3.40 -6.97 -14.64
C ILE A 85 3.34 -7.17 -16.15
N SER A 86 4.06 -6.33 -16.89
CA SER A 86 4.09 -6.39 -18.35
C SER A 86 5.15 -7.36 -18.87
N GLU A 87 5.06 -7.70 -20.15
CA GLU A 87 6.07 -8.50 -20.83
C GLU A 87 7.43 -7.77 -20.90
N GLU A 88 7.41 -6.42 -20.90
CA GLU A 88 8.63 -5.61 -20.84
C GLU A 88 9.29 -5.62 -19.45
N ASP A 89 8.50 -5.74 -18.38
CA ASP A 89 9.02 -5.85 -17.02
C ASP A 89 9.76 -7.18 -16.82
N PHE A 90 9.09 -8.28 -17.17
CA PHE A 90 9.64 -9.65 -17.09
C PHE A 90 9.12 -10.51 -18.23
N PRO A 91 9.96 -10.80 -19.25
CA PRO A 91 9.58 -11.66 -20.37
C PRO A 91 9.09 -13.05 -19.93
N GLY A 92 7.95 -13.47 -20.44
CA GLY A 92 7.29 -14.73 -20.10
C GLY A 92 6.57 -14.77 -18.75
N MET A 93 6.55 -13.64 -18.02
CA MET A 93 5.92 -13.58 -16.69
C MET A 93 4.78 -12.56 -16.63
N SER A 94 4.34 -12.01 -17.76
CA SER A 94 3.27 -10.99 -17.75
C SER A 94 1.96 -11.49 -17.12
N GLY A 95 1.20 -10.58 -16.53
CA GLY A 95 -0.09 -10.88 -15.90
C GLY A 95 -0.37 -10.09 -14.64
N TRP A 96 -1.49 -10.39 -14.00
CA TRP A 96 -1.90 -9.80 -12.73
C TRP A 96 -1.31 -10.56 -11.56
N TYR A 97 -0.69 -9.82 -10.65
CA TYR A 97 -0.09 -10.34 -9.43
C TYR A 97 -0.73 -9.69 -8.20
N LEU A 98 -1.03 -10.50 -7.20
CA LEU A 98 -1.55 -10.10 -5.90
C LEU A 98 -0.43 -10.22 -4.87
N TYR A 99 -0.01 -9.10 -4.29
CA TYR A 99 0.94 -9.00 -3.19
C TYR A 99 0.18 -8.75 -1.91
N PHE A 100 0.50 -9.46 -0.83
CA PHE A 100 -0.09 -9.23 0.48
C PHE A 100 0.77 -9.84 1.58
N ALA A 101 0.55 -9.41 2.82
CA ALA A 101 1.28 -9.94 3.95
C ALA A 101 0.43 -10.90 4.78
N LEU A 102 1.01 -12.04 5.16
CA LEU A 102 0.46 -12.98 6.10
C LEU A 102 0.98 -12.67 7.51
N ARG A 103 0.08 -12.50 8.46
CA ARG A 103 0.42 -12.33 9.87
C ARG A 103 0.07 -13.59 10.64
N LYS A 104 1.09 -14.22 11.26
CA LYS A 104 0.91 -15.35 12.16
C LYS A 104 0.02 -14.96 13.35
N ARG A 105 -0.90 -15.82 13.73
CA ARG A 105 -1.68 -15.66 14.96
C ARG A 105 -0.78 -15.86 16.19
N VAL A 106 -0.85 -14.91 17.10
CA VAL A 106 -0.17 -15.01 18.40
C VAL A 106 -0.92 -16.01 19.27
N ILE A 107 -0.22 -17.01 19.81
CA ILE A 107 -0.75 -17.86 20.87
C ILE A 107 -0.33 -17.21 22.20
N GLU A 108 -1.24 -17.06 23.13
CA GLU A 108 -0.97 -16.49 24.45
C GLU A 108 0.16 -17.29 25.15
N GLY A 109 1.24 -16.59 25.56
CA GLY A 109 2.43 -17.21 26.17
C GLY A 109 3.68 -17.22 25.29
N ASP A 110 3.55 -17.16 23.96
CA ASP A 110 4.67 -17.13 23.02
C ASP A 110 4.99 -15.68 22.61
N ARG A 111 5.93 -15.06 23.30
CA ARG A 111 6.29 -13.64 23.10
C ARG A 111 7.26 -13.38 21.94
N VAL A 112 7.95 -14.38 21.43
CA VAL A 112 9.06 -14.20 20.47
C VAL A 112 8.67 -14.56 19.04
N SER A 113 8.00 -15.68 18.80
CA SER A 113 7.62 -16.14 17.44
C SER A 113 6.34 -15.50 16.92
N SER A 114 5.62 -14.78 17.76
CA SER A 114 4.25 -14.32 17.55
C SER A 114 4.07 -13.12 16.60
N ARG A 115 5.15 -12.59 16.04
CA ARG A 115 5.12 -11.32 15.29
C ARG A 115 5.65 -11.41 13.88
N ALA A 116 5.91 -12.60 13.40
CA ALA A 116 6.36 -12.79 12.03
C ALA A 116 5.26 -12.39 11.04
N ILE A 117 5.62 -11.48 10.14
CA ILE A 117 4.80 -11.05 9.02
C ILE A 117 5.61 -11.30 7.75
N LYS A 118 5.06 -12.08 6.84
CA LYS A 118 5.72 -12.44 5.59
C LYS A 118 4.89 -11.97 4.42
N THR A 119 5.51 -11.30 3.48
CA THR A 119 4.86 -10.98 2.20
C THR A 119 4.88 -12.19 1.28
N VAL A 120 3.76 -12.42 0.65
CA VAL A 120 3.55 -13.48 -0.33
C VAL A 120 2.93 -12.94 -1.61
N VAL A 121 3.07 -13.72 -2.68
CA VAL A 121 2.67 -13.34 -4.04
C VAL A 121 1.86 -14.46 -4.66
N LEU A 122 0.79 -14.09 -5.36
CA LEU A 122 0.00 -14.98 -6.22
C LEU A 122 -0.12 -14.36 -7.61
N LYS A 123 -0.30 -15.20 -8.64
CA LYS A 123 -0.54 -14.79 -10.03
C LYS A 123 -1.94 -15.19 -10.47
N SER A 124 -2.61 -14.34 -11.23
CA SER A 124 -3.84 -14.73 -11.92
C SER A 124 -3.53 -15.76 -13.02
N LEU A 125 -4.18 -16.91 -12.94
CA LEU A 125 -4.03 -18.00 -13.92
C LEU A 125 -4.75 -17.70 -15.24
N SER A 126 -5.91 -17.04 -15.17
CA SER A 126 -6.71 -16.73 -16.35
C SER A 126 -6.18 -15.55 -17.17
N GLY A 127 -5.27 -14.75 -16.60
CA GLY A 127 -4.87 -13.46 -17.15
C GLY A 127 -5.85 -12.32 -16.85
N ALA A 128 -7.03 -12.61 -16.29
CA ALA A 128 -7.98 -11.60 -15.81
C ALA A 128 -7.68 -11.18 -14.38
N ILE A 129 -8.07 -9.96 -13.99
CA ILE A 129 -7.84 -9.43 -12.64
C ILE A 129 -8.62 -10.19 -11.56
N GLU A 130 -9.70 -10.86 -11.95
CA GLU A 130 -10.51 -11.68 -11.05
C GLU A 130 -9.83 -13.00 -10.62
N GLY A 131 -8.78 -13.41 -11.28
CA GLY A 131 -8.11 -14.68 -11.01
C GLY A 131 -8.71 -15.85 -11.82
N PRO A 132 -8.66 -17.11 -11.35
CA PRO A 132 -8.22 -17.51 -10.01
C PRO A 132 -6.74 -17.24 -9.76
N TYR A 133 -6.41 -16.91 -8.51
CA TYR A 133 -5.04 -16.66 -8.10
C TYR A 133 -4.36 -17.94 -7.64
N VAL A 134 -3.15 -18.18 -8.15
CA VAL A 134 -2.36 -19.40 -7.94
C VAL A 134 -0.91 -19.04 -7.61
N ASN A 135 -0.16 -20.02 -7.14
CA ASN A 135 1.30 -19.90 -7.01
C ASN A 135 1.94 -19.60 -8.38
N PRO A 136 2.75 -18.55 -8.53
CA PRO A 136 3.31 -18.15 -9.84
C PRO A 136 4.34 -19.14 -10.40
N THR A 137 4.91 -20.03 -9.57
CA THR A 137 5.93 -20.98 -10.01
C THR A 137 5.37 -22.38 -10.26
N THR A 138 4.39 -22.81 -9.48
CA THR A 138 3.84 -24.18 -9.54
C THR A 138 2.43 -24.25 -10.13
N CYS A 139 1.77 -23.09 -10.31
CA CYS A 139 0.35 -22.99 -10.68
C CYS A 139 -0.61 -23.69 -9.68
N ALA A 140 -0.14 -24.02 -8.50
CA ALA A 140 -0.95 -24.66 -7.47
C ALA A 140 -1.94 -23.63 -6.87
N LYS A 141 -3.22 -24.02 -6.81
CA LYS A 141 -4.25 -23.23 -6.13
C LYS A 141 -4.01 -23.25 -4.62
N HIS A 142 -4.39 -22.16 -3.95
CA HIS A 142 -4.24 -22.01 -2.51
C HIS A 142 -2.82 -22.29 -1.99
N HIS A 143 -1.81 -21.93 -2.76
CA HIS A 143 -0.41 -22.08 -2.40
C HIS A 143 0.31 -20.78 -2.70
N SER A 144 0.59 -19.97 -1.69
CA SER A 144 1.25 -18.69 -1.90
C SER A 144 2.76 -18.83 -2.07
N GLN A 145 3.33 -18.00 -2.93
CA GLN A 145 4.77 -17.88 -3.14
C GLN A 145 5.33 -16.85 -2.17
N PRO A 146 6.25 -17.18 -1.26
CA PRO A 146 6.91 -16.17 -0.45
C PRO A 146 7.74 -15.22 -1.31
N LEU A 147 7.86 -13.98 -0.86
CA LEU A 147 8.81 -13.04 -1.43
C LEU A 147 10.23 -13.43 -1.00
N LEU A 148 11.12 -13.57 -1.98
CA LEU A 148 12.48 -14.05 -1.80
C LEU A 148 13.51 -12.92 -1.96
N ASN A 149 14.62 -13.01 -1.22
CA ASN A 149 15.80 -12.20 -1.48
C ASN A 149 16.58 -12.77 -2.71
N GLU A 150 17.71 -12.17 -3.05
CA GLU A 150 18.54 -12.61 -4.18
C GLU A 150 19.07 -14.06 -4.01
N SER A 151 19.36 -14.48 -2.78
CA SER A 151 19.83 -15.83 -2.46
C SER A 151 18.73 -16.90 -2.51
N GLY A 152 17.46 -16.50 -2.76
CA GLY A 152 16.31 -17.40 -2.74
C GLY A 152 15.75 -17.69 -1.35
N GLU A 153 16.16 -16.94 -0.33
CA GLU A 153 15.63 -17.06 1.03
C GLU A 153 14.40 -16.16 1.23
N VAL A 154 13.49 -16.57 2.10
CA VAL A 154 12.30 -15.78 2.45
C VAL A 154 12.70 -14.45 3.09
N LEU A 155 12.14 -13.36 2.58
CA LEU A 155 12.46 -12.02 3.03
C LEU A 155 12.01 -11.81 4.49
N GLY A 156 12.95 -11.42 5.35
CA GLY A 156 12.82 -10.95 6.73
C GLY A 156 11.69 -11.48 7.62
N GLU A 157 11.72 -11.15 8.91
CA GLU A 157 10.64 -11.51 9.85
C GLU A 157 9.46 -10.54 9.84
N TRP A 158 9.69 -9.31 9.41
CA TRP A 158 8.67 -8.26 9.27
C TRP A 158 8.73 -7.67 7.87
N CYS A 159 7.85 -8.11 7.00
CA CYS A 159 7.73 -7.63 5.63
C CYS A 159 6.25 -7.43 5.29
N VAL A 160 5.83 -6.16 5.15
CA VAL A 160 4.42 -5.77 4.91
C VAL A 160 4.32 -4.60 3.94
N GLY A 161 3.16 -4.42 3.31
CA GLY A 161 2.90 -3.28 2.44
C GLY A 161 3.80 -3.27 1.20
N ALA A 162 3.92 -4.42 0.54
CA ALA A 162 4.67 -4.55 -0.70
C ALA A 162 3.94 -3.87 -1.85
N SER A 163 4.65 -3.00 -2.58
CA SER A 163 4.15 -2.24 -3.72
C SER A 163 5.17 -2.18 -4.84
N ILE A 164 4.70 -2.05 -6.08
CA ILE A 164 5.55 -2.00 -7.28
C ILE A 164 5.89 -0.55 -7.62
N LEU A 165 7.17 -0.31 -7.89
CA LEU A 165 7.69 0.95 -8.39
C LEU A 165 8.46 0.72 -9.69
N ARG A 166 8.25 1.55 -10.71
CA ARG A 166 8.96 1.50 -11.98
C ARG A 166 9.79 2.75 -12.18
N ILE A 167 11.03 2.56 -12.56
CA ILE A 167 11.88 3.63 -13.09
C ILE A 167 11.82 3.53 -14.63
N PRO A 168 11.21 4.50 -15.31
CA PRO A 168 10.83 4.31 -16.71
C PRO A 168 12.00 4.38 -17.70
N SER A 169 13.09 5.07 -17.34
CA SER A 169 14.23 5.30 -18.24
C SER A 169 15.56 5.46 -17.50
N GLY A 170 16.65 5.55 -18.25
CA GLY A 170 17.98 5.85 -17.76
C GLY A 170 18.73 4.68 -17.15
N GLN A 171 19.83 4.98 -16.47
CA GLN A 171 20.74 3.98 -15.88
C GLN A 171 20.03 3.06 -14.88
N HIS A 172 19.07 3.59 -14.12
CA HIS A 172 18.33 2.85 -13.11
C HIS A 172 16.98 2.30 -13.60
N ARG A 173 16.75 2.30 -14.94
CA ARG A 173 15.52 1.72 -15.51
C ARG A 173 15.26 0.32 -14.98
N GLY A 174 14.01 0.07 -14.62
CA GLY A 174 13.58 -1.25 -14.19
C GLY A 174 12.40 -1.23 -13.24
N ILE A 175 12.05 -2.42 -12.80
CA ILE A 175 10.98 -2.65 -11.83
C ILE A 175 11.59 -2.94 -10.46
N TYR A 176 11.04 -2.30 -9.45
CA TYR A 176 11.44 -2.38 -8.06
C TYR A 176 10.26 -2.76 -7.19
N LEU A 177 10.54 -3.46 -6.11
CA LEU A 177 9.58 -3.68 -5.03
C LEU A 177 9.93 -2.76 -3.87
N THR A 178 8.92 -2.15 -3.28
CA THR A 178 9.03 -1.47 -1.99
C THR A 178 8.25 -2.26 -0.93
N TRP A 179 8.69 -2.23 0.32
CA TRP A 179 8.03 -2.87 1.45
C TRP A 179 8.41 -2.18 2.75
N VAL A 180 7.78 -2.58 3.85
CA VAL A 180 8.05 -2.04 5.18
C VAL A 180 8.75 -3.07 6.04
N GLU A 181 9.80 -2.65 6.75
CA GLU A 181 10.44 -3.38 7.83
C GLU A 181 10.34 -2.60 9.15
N GLU A 182 10.33 -3.32 10.28
CA GLU A 182 10.49 -2.71 11.61
C GLU A 182 11.90 -2.92 12.14
N THR A 183 12.36 -1.98 12.97
CA THR A 183 13.61 -2.07 13.69
C THR A 183 13.48 -1.51 15.10
N GLY A 184 14.37 -1.93 16.02
CA GLY A 184 14.46 -1.42 17.38
C GLY A 184 13.28 -1.78 18.29
N ARG A 185 12.53 -2.82 17.98
CA ARG A 185 11.43 -3.30 18.84
C ARG A 185 11.97 -3.75 20.20
N GLY A 186 11.46 -3.13 21.26
CA GLY A 186 11.92 -3.38 22.64
C GLY A 186 13.09 -2.51 23.10
N GLU A 187 13.74 -1.77 22.21
CA GLU A 187 14.90 -0.91 22.53
C GLU A 187 14.55 0.47 23.10
N GLY A 188 13.25 0.78 23.16
CA GLY A 188 12.75 2.03 23.73
C GLY A 188 12.19 3.03 22.74
N VAL A 189 11.64 4.13 23.29
CA VAL A 189 11.04 5.21 22.49
C VAL A 189 12.11 5.85 21.61
N GLY A 190 11.82 5.96 20.31
CA GLY A 190 12.72 6.60 19.35
C GLY A 190 13.64 5.63 18.62
N LYS A 191 13.95 4.47 19.18
CA LYS A 191 14.67 3.40 18.47
C LYS A 191 13.73 2.46 17.74
N PHE A 192 12.48 2.34 18.18
CA PHE A 192 11.46 1.52 17.56
C PHE A 192 10.74 2.30 16.45
N TYR A 193 11.01 1.94 15.19
CA TYR A 193 10.44 2.58 14.02
C TYR A 193 10.32 1.64 12.82
N GLN A 194 9.47 2.02 11.88
CA GLN A 194 9.38 1.41 10.56
C GLN A 194 10.27 2.15 9.57
N LYS A 195 10.66 1.45 8.52
CA LYS A 195 11.37 1.98 7.35
C LYS A 195 10.77 1.41 6.08
N ILE A 196 10.66 2.24 5.04
CA ILE A 196 10.29 1.79 3.71
C ILE A 196 11.57 1.37 3.01
N MET A 197 11.61 0.11 2.62
CA MET A 197 12.70 -0.53 1.89
C MET A 197 12.42 -0.53 0.40
N ILE A 198 13.47 -0.71 -0.40
CA ILE A 198 13.39 -0.87 -1.85
C ILE A 198 14.47 -1.82 -2.33
N SER A 199 14.16 -2.62 -3.36
CA SER A 199 15.14 -3.41 -4.10
C SER A 199 14.67 -3.61 -5.54
N LYS A 200 15.62 -3.78 -6.45
CA LYS A 200 15.31 -4.19 -7.82
C LYS A 200 14.75 -5.61 -7.81
N MET A 201 13.90 -5.94 -8.76
CA MET A 201 13.33 -7.28 -8.86
C MET A 201 14.04 -8.11 -9.93
N ALA A 202 14.22 -9.41 -9.66
CA ALA A 202 14.66 -10.41 -10.63
C ALA A 202 13.46 -11.12 -11.28
N SER A 203 12.36 -11.23 -10.54
CA SER A 203 11.07 -11.78 -10.97
C SER A 203 9.97 -11.17 -10.11
N PRO A 204 8.69 -11.37 -10.41
CA PRO A 204 7.59 -10.85 -9.58
C PRO A 204 7.59 -11.31 -8.11
N TRP A 205 8.39 -12.31 -7.74
CA TRP A 205 8.48 -12.83 -6.37
C TRP A 205 9.90 -12.89 -5.80
N GLN A 206 10.89 -12.37 -6.54
CA GLN A 206 12.30 -12.41 -6.11
C GLN A 206 13.00 -11.08 -6.33
N LEU A 207 13.75 -10.65 -5.33
CA LEU A 207 14.58 -9.45 -5.38
C LEU A 207 15.92 -9.74 -6.07
N LYS A 208 16.59 -8.67 -6.53
CA LYS A 208 17.90 -8.71 -7.19
C LYS A 208 18.84 -7.67 -6.60
N GLY A 209 20.01 -8.11 -6.18
CA GLY A 209 21.06 -7.21 -5.69
C GLY A 209 20.76 -6.62 -4.32
N GLU A 210 21.30 -5.44 -4.08
CA GLU A 210 21.21 -4.74 -2.81
C GLU A 210 19.81 -4.27 -2.48
N ARG A 211 19.55 -4.09 -1.17
CA ARG A 211 18.36 -3.49 -0.62
C ARG A 211 18.68 -2.09 -0.12
N GLY A 212 17.94 -1.11 -0.59
CA GLY A 212 18.04 0.28 -0.15
C GLY A 212 16.95 0.64 0.87
N VAL A 213 17.11 1.79 1.49
CA VAL A 213 16.11 2.44 2.33
C VAL A 213 15.58 3.66 1.58
N VAL A 214 14.28 3.69 1.31
CA VAL A 214 13.63 4.86 0.73
C VAL A 214 13.49 5.96 1.77
N THR A 215 12.97 5.61 2.97
CA THR A 215 12.75 6.57 4.03
C THR A 215 12.61 5.92 5.39
N THR A 216 12.96 6.71 6.42
CA THR A 216 12.68 6.48 7.83
C THR A 216 11.91 7.67 8.40
N PRO A 217 11.25 7.55 9.58
CA PRO A 217 10.58 8.68 10.21
C PRO A 217 11.59 9.76 10.63
N THR A 218 11.53 10.93 9.99
CA THR A 218 12.41 12.07 10.25
C THR A 218 11.66 13.37 10.53
N GLN A 219 10.41 13.49 10.06
CA GLN A 219 9.58 14.66 10.29
C GLN A 219 8.71 14.50 11.55
N LYS A 220 8.51 15.57 12.30
CA LYS A 220 7.78 15.54 13.60
C LYS A 220 6.39 14.93 13.51
N TRP A 221 5.68 15.13 12.40
CA TRP A 221 4.34 14.58 12.21
C TRP A 221 4.34 13.04 12.14
N GLU A 222 5.41 12.41 11.68
CA GLU A 222 5.55 10.95 11.57
C GLU A 222 5.72 10.25 12.94
N PHE A 223 5.93 11.02 14.00
CA PHE A 223 6.17 10.49 15.35
C PHE A 223 4.90 10.34 16.18
N ARG A 224 3.78 10.85 15.71
CA ARG A 224 2.52 10.84 16.46
C ARG A 224 2.01 9.42 16.63
N GLY A 225 1.52 9.10 17.83
CA GLY A 225 1.08 7.75 18.19
C GLY A 225 2.21 6.78 18.55
N SER A 226 3.48 7.18 18.44
CA SER A 226 4.61 6.35 18.86
C SER A 226 4.71 6.25 20.38
N SER A 227 5.19 5.10 20.88
CA SER A 227 5.39 4.82 22.31
C SER A 227 6.41 3.69 22.49
N LYS A 228 6.66 3.27 23.72
CA LYS A 228 7.45 2.05 23.98
C LYS A 228 6.88 0.78 23.32
N ARG A 229 5.57 0.77 23.01
CA ARG A 229 4.85 -0.39 22.43
C ARG A 229 4.52 -0.21 20.96
N HIS A 230 4.62 1.00 20.43
CA HIS A 230 4.24 1.34 19.06
C HIS A 230 5.39 2.06 18.35
N PRO A 231 5.74 1.67 17.12
CA PRO A 231 6.82 2.30 16.36
C PRO A 231 6.48 3.74 15.96
N ARG A 232 7.50 4.49 15.57
CA ARG A 232 7.31 5.60 14.64
C ARG A 232 7.01 4.99 13.28
N VAL A 233 5.96 5.46 12.61
CA VAL A 233 5.41 4.80 11.42
C VAL A 233 5.77 5.57 10.17
N VAL A 234 6.31 4.86 9.18
CA VAL A 234 6.27 5.17 7.75
C VAL A 234 5.95 3.86 7.01
N GLU A 235 4.83 3.83 6.27
CA GLU A 235 4.35 2.62 5.61
C GLU A 235 3.47 2.93 4.40
N GLY A 236 3.00 1.90 3.67
CA GLY A 236 2.04 2.02 2.58
C GLY A 236 2.54 2.94 1.47
N GLY A 237 3.79 2.80 1.07
CA GLY A 237 4.40 3.59 0.00
C GLY A 237 3.92 3.16 -1.37
N THR A 238 3.13 3.98 -2.05
CA THR A 238 2.63 3.73 -3.41
C THR A 238 3.29 4.67 -4.40
N ALA A 239 3.78 4.12 -5.52
CA ALA A 239 4.38 4.90 -6.59
C ALA A 239 3.31 5.66 -7.40
N VAL A 240 3.58 6.93 -7.69
CA VAL A 240 2.75 7.77 -8.56
C VAL A 240 3.64 8.49 -9.56
N TYR A 241 3.19 8.58 -10.80
CA TYR A 241 3.97 9.16 -11.89
C TYR A 241 3.38 10.48 -12.34
N GLY A 242 4.24 11.48 -12.48
CA GLY A 242 3.90 12.80 -12.99
C GLY A 242 3.85 12.85 -14.51
N GLU A 243 3.28 13.93 -15.05
CA GLU A 243 3.09 14.13 -16.49
C GLU A 243 4.41 14.41 -17.23
N LYS A 244 5.43 14.88 -16.51
CA LYS A 244 6.77 15.13 -17.04
C LYS A 244 7.75 13.99 -16.73
N GLY A 245 7.21 12.82 -16.34
CA GLY A 245 7.97 11.64 -15.99
C GLY A 245 8.55 11.66 -14.57
N GLU A 246 8.03 12.48 -13.67
CA GLU A 246 8.44 12.44 -12.27
C GLU A 246 8.02 11.14 -11.62
N VAL A 247 8.85 10.65 -10.68
CA VAL A 247 8.56 9.49 -9.85
C VAL A 247 8.36 9.94 -8.42
N TYR A 248 7.16 9.77 -7.93
CA TYR A 248 6.78 10.06 -6.56
C TYR A 248 6.49 8.77 -5.79
N MET A 249 6.71 8.84 -4.49
CA MET A 249 6.16 7.86 -3.55
C MET A 249 5.29 8.60 -2.55
N ILE A 250 4.01 8.23 -2.52
CA ILE A 250 3.09 8.71 -1.49
C ILE A 250 3.02 7.63 -0.42
N TYR A 251 3.41 8.01 0.80
CA TYR A 251 3.50 7.09 1.94
C TYR A 251 2.63 7.57 3.09
N SER A 252 2.40 6.70 4.03
CA SER A 252 1.67 7.03 5.25
C SER A 252 2.62 7.16 6.43
N GLY A 253 2.40 8.17 7.24
CA GLY A 253 3.17 8.40 8.47
C GLY A 253 2.27 8.62 9.69
N SER A 254 2.81 8.52 10.88
CA SER A 254 2.12 8.43 12.16
C SER A 254 1.39 7.10 12.35
N GLY A 255 0.96 6.78 13.59
CA GLY A 255 0.16 5.58 13.82
C GLY A 255 -1.26 5.71 13.26
N TYR A 256 -1.74 4.70 12.53
CA TYR A 256 -3.13 4.65 12.02
C TYR A 256 -4.17 4.76 13.15
N TRP A 257 -3.78 4.41 14.36
CA TRP A 257 -4.60 4.56 15.58
C TRP A 257 -4.65 5.98 16.12
N SER A 258 -3.84 6.90 15.58
CA SER A 258 -3.68 8.29 16.00
C SER A 258 -3.92 9.26 14.84
N ASP A 259 -2.87 9.95 14.41
CA ASP A 259 -2.91 11.05 13.43
C ASP A 259 -2.32 10.64 12.08
N TYR A 260 -2.64 9.44 11.63
CA TYR A 260 -2.23 8.93 10.32
C TYR A 260 -2.50 9.94 9.22
N GLY A 261 -1.53 10.11 8.33
CA GLY A 261 -1.60 11.05 7.22
C GLY A 261 -0.71 10.62 6.07
N LEU A 262 -0.84 11.27 4.92
CA LEU A 262 -0.04 10.99 3.73
C LEU A 262 1.09 12.00 3.57
N GLY A 263 2.29 11.51 3.30
CA GLY A 263 3.46 12.30 2.93
C GLY A 263 3.88 12.03 1.50
N GLN A 264 4.61 12.99 0.92
CA GLN A 264 5.18 12.91 -0.42
C GLN A 264 6.69 12.78 -0.34
N LEU A 265 7.24 11.87 -1.12
CA LEU A 265 8.64 11.76 -1.53
C LEU A 265 8.73 11.92 -3.04
N THR A 266 9.80 12.57 -3.49
CA THR A 266 10.11 12.70 -4.91
C THR A 266 11.50 12.10 -5.18
N LEU A 267 11.62 11.23 -6.18
CA LEU A 267 12.92 10.73 -6.63
C LEU A 267 13.63 11.83 -7.41
N ARG A 268 14.85 12.18 -7.00
CA ARG A 268 15.68 13.19 -7.67
C ARG A 268 16.00 12.80 -9.10
N ARG A 269 16.24 13.84 -9.90
CA ARG A 269 16.90 13.74 -11.20
C ARG A 269 18.27 14.41 -11.16
N GLU A 270 19.24 13.77 -11.76
CA GLU A 270 20.61 14.27 -11.85
C GLU A 270 21.06 14.20 -13.32
N GLY A 271 21.43 15.35 -13.90
CA GLY A 271 21.79 15.40 -15.32
C GLY A 271 20.69 14.99 -16.30
N GLY A 272 19.41 15.07 -15.87
CA GLY A 272 18.26 14.64 -16.69
C GLY A 272 17.85 13.16 -16.49
N ASP A 273 18.65 12.37 -15.79
CA ASP A 273 18.37 10.97 -15.44
C ASP A 273 17.86 10.83 -14.00
N TYR A 274 17.31 9.68 -13.63
CA TYR A 274 16.90 9.39 -12.26
C TYR A 274 18.13 9.06 -11.42
N ALA A 275 18.17 9.61 -10.20
CA ALA A 275 19.14 9.23 -9.20
C ALA A 275 18.90 7.77 -8.76
N ASN A 276 19.91 7.16 -8.13
CA ASN A 276 19.82 5.76 -7.69
C ASN A 276 18.70 5.58 -6.67
N PRO A 277 17.60 4.86 -6.98
CA PRO A 277 16.47 4.72 -6.08
C PRO A 277 16.76 3.88 -4.82
N LEU A 278 17.90 3.18 -4.77
CA LEU A 278 18.34 2.41 -3.61
C LEU A 278 18.98 3.29 -2.52
N GLU A 279 19.35 4.52 -2.87
CA GLU A 279 19.95 5.48 -1.94
C GLU A 279 18.87 6.35 -1.29
N GLN A 280 18.87 6.44 0.02
CA GLN A 280 17.88 7.22 0.77
C GLN A 280 17.93 8.70 0.39
N GLU A 281 19.11 9.23 0.13
CA GLU A 281 19.37 10.61 -0.24
C GLU A 281 18.77 11.00 -1.60
N SER A 282 18.50 10.01 -2.45
CA SER A 282 17.82 10.20 -3.75
C SER A 282 16.35 10.55 -3.57
N TRP A 283 15.77 10.29 -2.40
CA TRP A 283 14.36 10.51 -2.09
C TRP A 283 14.17 11.76 -1.24
N VAL A 284 13.59 12.81 -1.83
CA VAL A 284 13.35 14.08 -1.16
C VAL A 284 11.97 14.11 -0.53
N LYS A 285 11.91 14.22 0.79
CA LYS A 285 10.65 14.47 1.51
C LYS A 285 10.17 15.90 1.28
N TYR A 286 8.90 16.06 0.94
CA TYR A 286 8.29 17.38 0.90
C TYR A 286 8.30 18.03 2.30
N ALA A 287 8.81 19.27 2.39
CA ALA A 287 9.03 19.92 3.69
C ALA A 287 7.73 20.21 4.45
N GLN A 288 6.63 20.41 3.71
CA GLN A 288 5.32 20.72 4.29
C GLN A 288 4.41 19.48 4.44
N ASN A 289 5.00 18.27 4.47
CA ASN A 289 4.22 17.08 4.81
C ASN A 289 3.53 17.24 6.19
N PRO A 290 2.36 16.65 6.41
CA PRO A 290 1.65 15.77 5.51
C PRO A 290 0.87 16.52 4.42
N ILE A 291 0.87 15.97 3.19
CA ILE A 291 0.08 16.52 2.07
C ILE A 291 -1.42 16.22 2.20
N PHE A 292 -1.78 15.29 3.07
CA PHE A 292 -3.16 14.92 3.38
C PHE A 292 -3.26 14.41 4.83
N SER A 293 -4.26 14.90 5.57
CA SER A 293 -4.45 14.53 6.97
C SER A 293 -5.89 14.74 7.41
N SER A 294 -6.34 13.94 8.37
CA SER A 294 -7.61 14.12 9.09
C SER A 294 -7.46 14.86 10.41
N VAL A 295 -6.27 15.38 10.73
CA VAL A 295 -6.07 16.20 11.94
C VAL A 295 -6.93 17.45 11.89
N GLY A 296 -7.70 17.70 12.93
CA GLY A 296 -8.67 18.80 13.00
C GLY A 296 -10.01 18.51 12.30
N SER A 297 -10.22 17.34 11.70
CA SER A 297 -11.52 16.92 11.19
C SER A 297 -12.46 16.55 12.35
N ASP A 298 -13.72 16.94 12.24
CA ASP A 298 -14.82 16.54 13.13
C ASP A 298 -15.48 15.22 12.71
N GLN A 299 -15.09 14.66 11.57
CA GLN A 299 -15.75 13.51 10.95
C GLN A 299 -14.85 12.28 10.80
N LEU A 300 -13.54 12.46 10.65
CA LEU A 300 -12.60 11.37 10.41
C LEU A 300 -11.35 11.46 11.29
N ARG A 301 -10.75 10.30 11.57
CA ARG A 301 -9.44 10.15 12.19
C ARG A 301 -8.61 9.10 11.48
N GLY A 302 -7.28 9.34 11.44
CA GLY A 302 -6.31 8.37 10.95
C GLY A 302 -6.49 8.08 9.46
N ALA A 303 -6.65 9.11 8.64
CA ALA A 303 -6.76 8.99 7.19
C ALA A 303 -5.39 8.71 6.56
N GLY A 304 -5.25 7.58 5.86
CA GLY A 304 -4.01 7.18 5.22
C GLY A 304 -4.09 5.83 4.52
N HIS A 305 -2.95 5.24 4.21
CA HIS A 305 -2.78 4.02 3.42
C HIS A 305 -3.49 4.14 2.06
N ALA A 306 -2.92 5.00 1.20
CA ALA A 306 -3.55 5.35 -0.06
C ALA A 306 -3.10 4.46 -1.21
N PHE A 307 -4.04 4.17 -2.10
CA PHE A 307 -3.79 3.58 -3.41
C PHE A 307 -4.34 4.53 -4.49
N PHE A 308 -3.64 4.63 -5.62
CA PHE A 308 -3.90 5.62 -6.66
C PHE A 308 -4.44 4.96 -7.93
N LEU A 309 -5.41 5.61 -8.54
CA LEU A 309 -6.04 5.15 -9.78
C LEU A 309 -6.42 6.32 -10.68
N GLU A 310 -6.58 6.01 -11.96
CA GLU A 310 -7.07 6.93 -12.98
C GLU A 310 -8.31 6.34 -13.64
N ASP A 311 -9.31 7.16 -13.94
CA ASP A 311 -10.47 6.72 -14.71
C ASP A 311 -10.18 6.70 -16.22
N GLY A 312 -11.07 6.12 -17.02
CA GLY A 312 -10.90 6.04 -18.47
C GLY A 312 -10.82 7.38 -19.20
N LYS A 313 -10.87 8.52 -18.51
CA LYS A 313 -10.77 9.89 -19.04
C LYS A 313 -9.58 10.67 -18.50
N GLY A 314 -8.65 9.98 -17.85
CA GLY A 314 -7.45 10.61 -17.29
C GLY A 314 -7.68 11.38 -15.99
N LYS A 315 -8.86 11.24 -15.36
CA LYS A 315 -9.09 11.86 -14.07
C LYS A 315 -8.52 11.01 -12.96
N ARG A 316 -7.70 11.63 -12.10
CA ARG A 316 -6.91 10.98 -11.06
C ARG A 316 -7.61 10.98 -9.72
N PHE A 317 -7.56 9.84 -9.03
CA PHE A 317 -8.14 9.61 -7.74
C PHE A 317 -7.19 8.85 -6.83
N PHE A 318 -7.40 9.00 -5.52
CA PHE A 318 -6.79 8.14 -4.51
C PHE A 318 -7.86 7.57 -3.59
N CYS A 319 -7.76 6.30 -3.26
CA CYS A 319 -8.55 5.71 -2.19
C CYS A 319 -7.67 5.58 -0.93
N TYR A 320 -8.29 5.66 0.23
CA TYR A 320 -7.62 5.59 1.52
C TYR A 320 -8.57 5.05 2.58
N HIS A 321 -8.07 4.66 3.73
CA HIS A 321 -8.92 4.36 4.86
C HIS A 321 -8.89 5.45 5.94
N ALA A 322 -9.96 5.55 6.72
CA ALA A 322 -10.03 6.35 7.93
C ALA A 322 -11.07 5.79 8.90
N TYR A 323 -10.93 6.13 10.18
CA TYR A 323 -11.99 5.89 11.17
C TYR A 323 -13.03 7.01 11.10
N PRO A 324 -14.32 6.72 10.91
CA PRO A 324 -15.35 7.72 11.08
C PRO A 324 -15.46 8.13 12.56
N LEU A 325 -15.79 9.38 12.79
CA LEU A 325 -16.18 9.90 14.11
C LEU A 325 -17.71 9.87 14.23
N VAL A 326 -18.19 9.29 15.32
CA VAL A 326 -19.60 9.29 15.70
C VAL A 326 -19.67 9.96 17.08
N ASP A 327 -20.40 11.06 17.17
CA ASP A 327 -20.47 11.89 18.38
C ASP A 327 -19.07 12.25 18.93
N GLY A 328 -18.16 12.64 18.04
CA GLY A 328 -16.78 12.99 18.36
C GLY A 328 -15.88 11.81 18.76
N LYS A 329 -16.40 10.58 18.80
CA LYS A 329 -15.65 9.38 19.16
C LYS A 329 -15.28 8.56 17.92
N LYS A 330 -14.05 8.04 17.93
CA LYS A 330 -13.55 7.16 16.87
C LYS A 330 -14.32 5.83 16.83
N ALA A 331 -14.86 5.46 15.67
CA ALA A 331 -15.50 4.18 15.46
C ALA A 331 -14.50 3.01 15.64
N LYS A 332 -15.02 1.79 15.85
CA LYS A 332 -14.18 0.58 16.03
C LYS A 332 -13.49 0.14 14.74
N MET A 333 -14.09 0.43 13.58
CA MET A 333 -13.60 -0.03 12.28
C MET A 333 -13.30 1.14 11.36
N ARG A 334 -12.29 0.97 10.53
CA ARG A 334 -11.96 1.89 9.44
C ARG A 334 -12.96 1.70 8.30
N ASN A 335 -13.17 2.76 7.53
CA ASN A 335 -13.91 2.73 6.26
C ASN A 335 -12.98 3.17 5.14
N ALA A 336 -13.24 2.70 3.92
CA ALA A 336 -12.55 3.17 2.74
C ALA A 336 -13.28 4.34 2.09
N TYR A 337 -12.51 5.31 1.62
CA TYR A 337 -12.94 6.53 0.97
C TYR A 337 -12.18 6.76 -0.32
N ILE A 338 -12.73 7.56 -1.24
CA ILE A 338 -12.06 7.99 -2.47
C ILE A 338 -12.22 9.48 -2.66
N GLU A 339 -11.14 10.13 -3.10
CA GLU A 339 -11.10 11.54 -3.46
C GLU A 339 -10.27 11.80 -4.72
N PRO A 340 -10.52 12.89 -5.47
CA PRO A 340 -9.66 13.30 -6.56
C PRO A 340 -8.36 13.89 -6.04
N TYR A 341 -7.29 13.85 -6.87
CA TYR A 341 -6.07 14.60 -6.66
C TYR A 341 -5.56 15.23 -7.96
N ARG A 342 -4.65 16.18 -7.84
CA ARG A 342 -3.85 16.72 -8.94
C ARG A 342 -2.41 16.95 -8.46
N ILE A 343 -1.49 17.03 -9.39
CA ILE A 343 -0.12 17.49 -9.13
C ILE A 343 -0.05 18.96 -9.56
N ASP A 344 0.39 19.82 -8.65
CA ASP A 344 0.51 21.25 -8.86
C ASP A 344 1.99 21.59 -9.15
N TYR A 345 2.24 22.03 -10.36
CA TYR A 345 3.58 22.40 -10.81
C TYR A 345 3.89 23.90 -10.66
N SER A 346 2.94 24.69 -10.16
CA SER A 346 3.13 26.14 -9.94
C SER A 346 3.98 26.44 -8.71
N GLU A 347 4.06 25.51 -7.75
CA GLU A 347 4.86 25.65 -6.53
C GLU A 347 6.13 24.80 -6.63
N ILE A 348 7.16 25.33 -7.30
CA ILE A 348 8.49 24.73 -7.28
C ILE A 348 9.19 25.16 -5.99
N THR A 349 9.52 24.20 -5.14
CA THR A 349 10.28 24.44 -3.91
C THR A 349 11.58 23.62 -3.93
N PRO A 350 12.61 23.98 -3.13
CA PRO A 350 13.82 23.16 -3.00
C PRO A 350 13.55 21.70 -2.58
N THR A 351 12.44 21.46 -1.87
CA THR A 351 12.04 20.14 -1.37
C THR A 351 10.94 19.47 -2.22
N SER A 352 10.44 20.14 -3.24
CA SER A 352 9.54 19.61 -4.25
C SER A 352 9.75 20.32 -5.58
N PRO A 353 10.94 20.14 -6.20
CA PRO A 353 11.30 20.84 -7.42
C PRO A 353 10.44 20.46 -8.63
N GLU A 354 9.70 19.37 -8.55
CA GLU A 354 9.01 18.77 -9.68
C GLU A 354 7.48 18.73 -9.53
N GLY A 355 6.93 19.29 -8.45
CA GLY A 355 5.49 19.42 -8.22
C GLY A 355 5.01 18.94 -6.84
N VAL A 356 3.87 19.43 -6.43
CA VAL A 356 3.25 19.15 -5.12
C VAL A 356 1.87 18.54 -5.31
N PHE A 357 1.58 17.46 -4.58
CA PHE A 357 0.26 16.85 -4.59
C PHE A 357 -0.77 17.74 -3.89
N ARG A 358 -1.87 18.02 -4.58
CA ARG A 358 -3.06 18.67 -4.06
C ARG A 358 -4.15 17.63 -3.93
N MET A 359 -4.35 17.17 -2.72
CA MET A 359 -5.26 16.07 -2.40
C MET A 359 -6.65 16.61 -2.05
N GLY A 360 -7.67 15.87 -2.46
CA GLY A 360 -9.05 16.21 -2.20
C GLY A 360 -9.63 17.31 -3.10
N LYS A 361 -10.94 17.57 -2.99
CA LYS A 361 -11.66 18.49 -3.88
C LYS A 361 -11.16 19.94 -3.82
N ARG A 362 -10.68 20.40 -2.67
CA ARG A 362 -10.16 21.78 -2.49
C ARG A 362 -8.66 21.87 -2.70
N GLY A 363 -7.94 20.75 -2.71
CA GLY A 363 -6.49 20.72 -2.81
C GLY A 363 -5.75 21.26 -1.57
N ASP A 364 -6.44 21.42 -0.42
CA ASP A 364 -5.86 21.90 0.83
C ASP A 364 -5.30 20.78 1.73
N GLY A 365 -5.33 19.53 1.24
CA GLY A 365 -4.83 18.36 1.96
C GLY A 365 -5.60 17.97 3.21
N LYS A 366 -6.74 18.62 3.46
CA LYS A 366 -7.59 18.31 4.63
C LYS A 366 -8.70 17.35 4.25
N CYS A 367 -8.80 16.29 5.02
CA CYS A 367 -9.87 15.30 4.88
C CYS A 367 -11.15 15.82 5.56
N ALA A 368 -12.25 15.90 4.80
CA ALA A 368 -13.58 16.13 5.35
C ALA A 368 -14.61 15.34 4.54
N PRO A 369 -15.49 14.53 5.16
CA PRO A 369 -16.48 13.72 4.44
C PRO A 369 -17.58 14.57 3.79
N THR A 370 -17.90 14.36 2.51
CA THR A 370 -19.15 14.81 1.88
C THR A 370 -19.86 13.64 1.23
N HIS A 371 -21.18 13.71 1.21
CA HIS A 371 -22.05 12.81 0.45
C HIS A 371 -22.08 13.10 -1.06
N SER A 372 -21.01 13.71 -1.62
CA SER A 372 -20.99 13.97 -3.07
C SER A 372 -20.68 12.70 -3.83
N LYS A 373 -21.55 12.32 -4.75
CA LYS A 373 -21.39 11.17 -5.62
C LYS A 373 -20.27 11.44 -6.63
N ILE A 374 -19.15 10.72 -6.52
CA ILE A 374 -18.17 10.58 -7.60
C ILE A 374 -18.77 9.61 -8.61
N LYS A 375 -18.89 10.05 -9.86
CA LYS A 375 -19.29 9.17 -10.97
C LYS A 375 -18.05 8.95 -11.84
N PHE A 376 -17.64 7.71 -12.01
CA PHE A 376 -16.78 7.33 -13.13
C PHE A 376 -17.62 7.40 -14.39
N LYS A 377 -17.17 8.19 -15.40
CA LYS A 377 -17.81 8.26 -16.69
C LYS A 377 -17.08 7.28 -17.60
N TYR A 378 -17.87 6.50 -18.33
CA TYR A 378 -17.41 5.55 -19.36
C TYR A 378 -16.97 6.29 -20.63
#